data_ff5b798aa0641287f872a1ab5fced095
#
_entry.id   ff5b798aa0641287f872a1ab5fced095
#
_cell.length_a   1.000
_cell.length_b   1.000
_cell.length_c   1.000
_cell.angle_alpha   90.00
_cell.angle_beta   90.00
_cell.angle_gamma   90.00
#
_symmetry.space_group_name_H-M   'P 1'
#
loop_
_entity.id
_entity.type
_entity.pdbx_description
1 polymer ?
#
loop_
_entity_poly.entity_id
_entity_poly.type
_entity_poly.pdbx_seq_one_letter_code
_entity_poly.pdbx_strand_id
1 'polypeptide(L)'
;FIFAYTIYAIIRQKKISEMKTDFINNMTHEFKTPVATIMIASEALKDPEIVEDKKRVSRLAGIIYDENVRLGNHIERVLSIARLEKKELKLEQNEVSMNDLIIAVADSMELQLQKKEAVVTLQLDAANDLITGDELHLSSVIYNLIDNANKYSLDEPKIIISTRNTSKCLILEVADEGIGMTRDQSKRIFDQFYRVPTGNLHDVKGFGLGLNYVHDIITQMGGSIKVNSEKDKGTKFEISIPLNQN
;
A
#
# COMPACT_ATOMS: atom_id res chain seq x y z
N PHE A 1 -2.23 -15.06 -38.07
CA PHE A 1 -2.80 -14.23 -36.95
C PHE A 1 -3.19 -15.11 -35.75
N ILE A 2 -3.97 -16.19 -35.91
CA ILE A 2 -4.43 -17.08 -34.83
C ILE A 2 -3.23 -17.68 -34.06
N PHE A 3 -2.23 -18.20 -34.75
CA PHE A 3 -1.05 -18.81 -34.14
C PHE A 3 -0.25 -17.81 -33.30
N ALA A 4 -0.03 -16.58 -33.80
CA ALA A 4 0.64 -15.52 -33.06
C ALA A 4 -0.14 -15.09 -31.81
N TYR A 5 -1.46 -14.99 -31.90
CA TYR A 5 -2.34 -14.71 -30.76
C TYR A 5 -2.30 -15.82 -29.71
N THR A 6 -2.31 -17.08 -30.16
CA THR A 6 -2.24 -18.23 -29.23
C THR A 6 -0.90 -18.25 -28.48
N ILE A 7 0.23 -18.04 -29.17
CA ILE A 7 1.54 -17.95 -28.52
C ILE A 7 1.57 -16.78 -27.52
N TYR A 8 1.07 -15.61 -27.91
CA TYR A 8 0.99 -14.46 -27.02
C TYR A 8 0.14 -14.76 -25.76
N ALA A 9 -1.01 -15.42 -25.95
CA ALA A 9 -1.90 -15.81 -24.85
C ALA A 9 -1.20 -16.80 -23.89
N ILE A 10 -0.50 -17.81 -24.43
CA ILE A 10 0.24 -18.80 -23.63
C ILE A 10 1.39 -18.12 -22.84
N ILE A 11 2.16 -17.25 -23.47
CA ILE A 11 3.24 -16.52 -22.80
C ILE A 11 2.68 -15.63 -21.71
N ARG A 12 1.58 -14.93 -21.96
CA ARG A 12 0.89 -14.09 -20.97
C ARG A 12 0.39 -14.92 -19.80
N GLN A 13 -0.25 -16.06 -20.06
CA GLN A 13 -0.77 -16.96 -19.02
C GLN A 13 0.36 -17.54 -18.17
N LYS A 14 1.47 -17.96 -18.80
CA LYS A 14 2.66 -18.44 -18.09
C LYS A 14 3.19 -17.36 -17.15
N LYS A 15 3.33 -16.13 -17.62
CA LYS A 15 3.83 -15.01 -16.82
C LYS A 15 2.92 -14.68 -15.63
N ILE A 16 1.59 -14.74 -15.80
CA ILE A 16 0.62 -14.57 -14.71
C ILE A 16 0.77 -15.70 -13.69
N SER A 17 0.93 -16.95 -14.15
CA SER A 17 1.13 -18.10 -13.29
C SER A 17 2.44 -18.01 -12.47
N GLU A 18 3.53 -17.57 -13.09
CA GLU A 18 4.82 -17.34 -12.41
C GLU A 18 4.67 -16.25 -11.34
N MET A 19 4.08 -15.10 -11.68
CA MET A 19 3.81 -14.02 -10.71
C MET A 19 2.93 -14.45 -9.55
N LYS A 20 1.92 -15.30 -9.80
CA LYS A 20 1.06 -15.88 -8.76
C LYS A 20 1.83 -16.81 -7.82
N THR A 21 2.74 -17.62 -8.38
CA THR A 21 3.60 -18.50 -7.59
C THR A 21 4.58 -17.69 -6.72
N ASP A 22 5.21 -16.67 -7.28
CA ASP A 22 6.11 -15.77 -6.54
C ASP A 22 5.36 -15.03 -5.42
N PHE A 23 4.12 -14.61 -5.69
CA PHE A 23 3.25 -14.02 -4.68
C PHE A 23 2.97 -14.98 -3.51
N ILE A 24 2.59 -16.24 -3.81
CA ILE A 24 2.32 -17.26 -2.77
C ILE A 24 3.59 -17.51 -1.94
N ASN A 25 4.74 -17.61 -2.58
CA ASN A 25 6.01 -17.80 -1.89
C ASN A 25 6.33 -16.61 -0.98
N ASN A 26 6.19 -15.38 -1.49
CA ASN A 26 6.41 -14.17 -0.72
C ASN A 26 5.44 -14.06 0.46
N MET A 27 4.14 -14.35 0.25
CA MET A 27 3.15 -14.42 1.33
C MET A 27 3.54 -15.41 2.42
N THR A 28 3.97 -16.61 2.02
CA THR A 28 4.38 -17.65 2.96
C THR A 28 5.54 -17.15 3.82
N HIS A 29 6.51 -16.47 3.22
CA HIS A 29 7.63 -15.88 3.95
C HIS A 29 7.19 -14.73 4.87
N GLU A 30 6.33 -13.81 4.40
CA GLU A 30 5.83 -12.68 5.17
C GLU A 30 4.93 -13.10 6.34
N PHE A 31 4.24 -14.25 6.25
CA PHE A 31 3.48 -14.82 7.37
C PHE A 31 4.37 -15.62 8.33
N LYS A 32 5.38 -16.31 7.82
CA LYS A 32 6.26 -17.13 8.65
C LYS A 32 7.05 -16.31 9.68
N THR A 33 7.49 -15.12 9.28
CA THR A 33 8.30 -14.24 10.15
C THR A 33 7.53 -13.78 11.41
N PRO A 34 6.34 -13.14 11.33
CA PRO A 34 5.59 -12.74 12.51
C PRO A 34 5.16 -13.95 13.36
N VAL A 35 4.76 -15.06 12.73
CA VAL A 35 4.40 -16.28 13.47
C VAL A 35 5.59 -16.82 14.25
N ALA A 36 6.78 -16.87 13.67
CA ALA A 36 8.00 -17.31 14.37
C ALA A 36 8.35 -16.37 15.52
N THR A 37 8.23 -15.05 15.32
CA THR A 37 8.49 -14.06 16.38
C THR A 37 7.51 -14.22 17.55
N ILE A 38 6.20 -14.36 17.25
CA ILE A 38 5.17 -14.63 18.27
C ILE A 38 5.49 -15.91 19.04
N MET A 39 5.86 -16.97 18.33
CA MET A 39 6.18 -18.27 18.95
C MET A 39 7.37 -18.15 19.89
N ILE A 40 8.47 -17.51 19.49
CA ILE A 40 9.67 -17.28 20.31
C ILE A 40 9.33 -16.44 21.55
N ALA A 41 8.59 -15.34 21.37
CA ALA A 41 8.19 -14.47 22.47
C ALA A 41 7.25 -15.20 23.45
N SER A 42 6.33 -16.01 22.94
CA SER A 42 5.43 -16.82 23.76
C SER A 42 6.16 -17.94 24.50
N GLU A 43 7.18 -18.53 23.88
CA GLU A 43 8.00 -19.57 24.53
C GLU A 43 8.87 -18.99 25.64
N ALA A 44 9.45 -17.81 25.42
CA ALA A 44 10.20 -17.09 26.45
C ALA A 44 9.34 -16.76 27.69
N LEU A 45 8.03 -16.49 27.50
CA LEU A 45 7.10 -16.24 28.62
C LEU A 45 6.81 -17.50 29.49
N LYS A 46 7.27 -18.70 29.10
CA LYS A 46 7.17 -19.91 29.93
C LYS A 46 8.33 -20.05 30.92
N ASP A 47 9.40 -19.27 30.73
CA ASP A 47 10.57 -19.30 31.63
C ASP A 47 10.23 -18.59 32.94
N PRO A 48 10.35 -19.28 34.11
CA PRO A 48 10.05 -18.69 35.40
C PRO A 48 10.88 -17.42 35.70
N GLU A 49 12.16 -17.37 35.29
CA GLU A 49 13.01 -16.21 35.51
C GLU A 49 12.55 -14.98 34.72
N ILE A 50 11.93 -15.19 33.55
CA ILE A 50 11.39 -14.11 32.74
C ILE A 50 10.04 -13.63 33.30
N VAL A 51 9.21 -14.56 33.79
CA VAL A 51 7.88 -14.24 34.36
C VAL A 51 7.99 -13.35 35.60
N GLU A 52 9.06 -13.49 36.40
CA GLU A 52 9.30 -12.64 37.55
C GLU A 52 9.70 -11.19 37.16
N ASP A 53 10.23 -10.97 35.97
CA ASP A 53 10.61 -9.63 35.48
C ASP A 53 9.46 -8.97 34.71
N LYS A 54 8.68 -8.13 35.38
CA LYS A 54 7.56 -7.41 34.81
C LYS A 54 7.91 -6.60 33.56
N LYS A 55 9.14 -6.05 33.44
CA LYS A 55 9.57 -5.29 32.28
C LYS A 55 9.76 -6.20 31.07
N ARG A 56 10.37 -7.36 31.26
CA ARG A 56 10.54 -8.37 30.19
C ARG A 56 9.20 -8.93 29.75
N VAL A 57 8.30 -9.24 30.67
CA VAL A 57 6.94 -9.70 30.36
C VAL A 57 6.19 -8.66 29.51
N SER A 58 6.20 -7.38 29.95
CA SER A 58 5.54 -6.30 29.18
C SER A 58 6.12 -6.13 27.79
N ARG A 59 7.46 -6.22 27.64
CA ARG A 59 8.12 -6.15 26.33
C ARG A 59 7.73 -7.32 25.43
N LEU A 60 7.73 -8.55 25.94
CA LEU A 60 7.37 -9.73 25.16
C LEU A 60 5.89 -9.71 24.74
N ALA A 61 5.01 -9.29 25.67
CA ALA A 61 3.58 -9.10 25.35
C ALA A 61 3.38 -8.03 24.28
N GLY A 62 4.13 -6.93 24.32
CA GLY A 62 4.13 -5.91 23.26
C GLY A 62 4.55 -6.48 21.90
N ILE A 63 5.62 -7.26 21.84
CA ILE A 63 6.07 -7.92 20.61
C ILE A 63 4.98 -8.83 20.05
N ILE A 64 4.33 -9.65 20.89
CA ILE A 64 3.25 -10.55 20.49
C ILE A 64 2.07 -9.74 19.93
N TYR A 65 1.70 -8.66 20.60
CA TYR A 65 0.60 -7.79 20.16
C TYR A 65 0.90 -7.15 18.80
N ASP A 66 2.07 -6.53 18.64
CA ASP A 66 2.47 -5.85 17.42
C ASP A 66 2.50 -6.79 16.21
N GLU A 67 3.07 -7.99 16.39
CA GLU A 67 3.11 -8.98 15.31
C GLU A 67 1.73 -9.58 14.99
N ASN A 68 0.81 -9.71 15.97
CA ASN A 68 -0.57 -10.08 15.72
C ASN A 68 -1.33 -9.02 14.90
N VAL A 69 -1.19 -7.74 15.26
CA VAL A 69 -1.78 -6.63 14.50
C VAL A 69 -1.25 -6.63 13.07
N ARG A 70 0.07 -6.81 12.90
CA ARG A 70 0.70 -6.90 11.59
C ARG A 70 0.17 -8.07 10.76
N LEU A 71 0.01 -9.24 11.38
CA LEU A 71 -0.54 -10.42 10.71
C LEU A 71 -1.99 -10.19 10.29
N GLY A 72 -2.82 -9.59 11.16
CA GLY A 72 -4.19 -9.20 10.83
C GLY A 72 -4.26 -8.31 9.60
N ASN A 73 -3.43 -7.25 9.55
CA ASN A 73 -3.35 -6.35 8.39
C ASN A 73 -2.93 -7.09 7.10
N HIS A 74 -2.05 -8.08 7.18
CA HIS A 74 -1.67 -8.89 6.03
C HIS A 74 -2.83 -9.75 5.54
N ILE A 75 -3.59 -10.38 6.45
CA ILE A 75 -4.77 -11.20 6.12
C ILE A 75 -5.85 -10.35 5.45
N GLU A 76 -6.17 -9.18 6.02
CA GLU A 76 -7.18 -8.28 5.44
C GLU A 76 -6.80 -7.81 4.03
N ARG A 77 -5.54 -7.51 3.77
CA ARG A 77 -5.07 -7.18 2.42
C ARG A 77 -5.30 -8.31 1.42
N VAL A 78 -5.05 -9.55 1.82
CA VAL A 78 -5.27 -10.72 0.96
C VAL A 78 -6.76 -10.94 0.70
N LEU A 79 -7.59 -10.83 1.74
CA LEU A 79 -9.04 -10.98 1.63
C LEU A 79 -9.68 -9.88 0.77
N SER A 80 -9.23 -8.64 0.92
CA SER A 80 -9.71 -7.51 0.11
C SER A 80 -9.50 -7.76 -1.39
N ILE A 81 -8.34 -8.32 -1.76
CA ILE A 81 -8.04 -8.63 -3.16
C ILE A 81 -8.89 -9.79 -3.66
N ALA A 82 -9.08 -10.84 -2.87
CA ALA A 82 -9.95 -11.94 -3.24
C ALA A 82 -11.40 -11.48 -3.48
N ARG A 83 -11.88 -10.50 -2.70
CA ARG A 83 -13.21 -9.88 -2.89
C ARG A 83 -13.25 -9.00 -4.14
N LEU A 84 -12.18 -8.25 -4.43
CA LEU A 84 -12.06 -7.46 -5.67
C LEU A 84 -12.09 -8.32 -6.93
N GLU A 85 -11.34 -9.45 -6.95
CA GLU A 85 -11.34 -10.39 -8.08
C GLU A 85 -12.75 -10.92 -8.40
N LYS A 86 -13.56 -11.16 -7.37
CA LYS A 86 -14.94 -11.64 -7.54
C LYS A 86 -15.93 -10.53 -7.89
N LYS A 87 -15.53 -9.25 -7.96
CA LYS A 87 -16.42 -8.08 -8.10
C LYS A 87 -17.52 -8.04 -7.02
N GLU A 88 -17.27 -8.63 -5.87
CA GLU A 88 -18.20 -8.69 -4.73
C GLU A 88 -18.04 -7.49 -3.80
N LEU A 89 -17.03 -6.64 -4.03
CA LEU A 89 -16.79 -5.46 -3.21
C LEU A 89 -17.85 -4.40 -3.54
N LYS A 90 -18.76 -4.19 -2.61
CA LYS A 90 -19.69 -3.07 -2.64
C LYS A 90 -19.08 -1.95 -1.81
N LEU A 91 -18.67 -0.87 -2.49
CA LEU A 91 -18.21 0.33 -1.81
C LEU A 91 -19.39 1.07 -1.18
N GLU A 92 -19.22 1.50 0.05
CA GLU A 92 -20.16 2.44 0.67
C GLU A 92 -20.11 3.78 -0.06
N GLN A 93 -21.24 4.49 -0.05
CA GLN A 93 -21.39 5.77 -0.75
C GLN A 93 -21.68 6.86 0.28
N ASN A 94 -20.66 7.19 1.09
CA ASN A 94 -20.75 8.21 2.11
C ASN A 94 -20.08 9.51 1.65
N GLU A 95 -20.45 10.66 2.21
CA GLU A 95 -19.68 11.89 2.06
C GLU A 95 -18.37 11.78 2.85
N VAL A 96 -17.24 12.02 2.21
CA VAL A 96 -15.91 11.96 2.80
C VAL A 96 -15.16 13.25 2.48
N SER A 97 -14.65 13.94 3.52
CA SER A 97 -13.67 15.02 3.38
C SER A 97 -12.29 14.40 3.12
N MET A 98 -11.77 14.60 1.93
CA MET A 98 -10.47 14.03 1.55
C MET A 98 -9.31 14.71 2.30
N ASN A 99 -9.42 16.00 2.60
CA ASN A 99 -8.37 16.70 3.34
C ASN A 99 -8.27 16.17 4.78
N ASP A 100 -9.39 16.02 5.47
CA ASP A 100 -9.44 15.48 6.84
C ASP A 100 -8.94 14.04 6.86
N LEU A 101 -9.34 13.23 5.87
CA LEU A 101 -8.92 11.84 5.76
C LEU A 101 -7.41 11.71 5.52
N ILE A 102 -6.82 12.57 4.68
CA ILE A 102 -5.37 12.60 4.42
C ILE A 102 -4.62 12.92 5.71
N ILE A 103 -5.08 13.92 6.47
CA ILE A 103 -4.49 14.30 7.76
C ILE A 103 -4.54 13.12 8.72
N ALA A 104 -5.72 12.51 8.91
CA ALA A 104 -5.90 11.38 9.82
C ALA A 104 -5.00 10.18 9.48
N VAL A 105 -4.87 9.86 8.19
CA VAL A 105 -3.98 8.76 7.74
C VAL A 105 -2.51 9.12 7.96
N ALA A 106 -2.08 10.34 7.62
CA ALA A 106 -0.71 10.78 7.82
C ALA A 106 -0.31 10.75 9.31
N ASP A 107 -1.19 11.22 10.19
CA ASP A 107 -1.00 11.19 11.65
C ASP A 107 -0.91 9.74 12.17
N SER A 108 -1.76 8.85 11.67
CA SER A 108 -1.72 7.42 12.05
C SER A 108 -0.41 6.72 11.68
N MET A 109 0.30 7.25 10.69
CA MET A 109 1.58 6.72 10.21
C MET A 109 2.80 7.39 10.85
N GLU A 110 2.64 8.39 11.72
CA GLU A 110 3.72 9.21 12.27
C GLU A 110 4.86 8.36 12.84
N LEU A 111 4.57 7.40 13.72
CA LEU A 111 5.57 6.52 14.32
C LEU A 111 6.34 5.67 13.30
N GLN A 112 5.67 5.27 12.21
CA GLN A 112 6.31 4.50 11.14
C GLN A 112 7.23 5.39 10.30
N LEU A 113 6.80 6.61 10.01
CA LEU A 113 7.53 7.61 9.24
C LEU A 113 8.76 8.10 10.02
N GLN A 114 8.63 8.35 11.32
CA GLN A 114 9.73 8.76 12.20
C GLN A 114 10.87 7.73 12.26
N LYS A 115 10.60 6.42 12.11
CA LYS A 115 11.65 5.38 12.08
C LYS A 115 12.67 5.57 10.97
N LYS A 116 12.30 6.26 9.88
CA LYS A 116 13.17 6.61 8.75
C LYS A 116 13.45 8.11 8.66
N GLU A 117 13.10 8.88 9.69
CA GLU A 117 13.24 10.34 9.70
C GLU A 117 12.54 11.00 8.51
N ALA A 118 11.40 10.40 8.08
CA ALA A 118 10.65 10.87 6.92
C ALA A 118 10.01 12.23 7.19
N VAL A 119 10.11 13.12 6.20
CA VAL A 119 9.46 14.44 6.20
C VAL A 119 8.24 14.40 5.30
N VAL A 120 7.05 14.56 5.90
CA VAL A 120 5.78 14.66 5.16
C VAL A 120 5.33 16.10 5.11
N THR A 121 5.08 16.59 3.90
CA THR A 121 4.56 17.95 3.66
C THR A 121 3.15 17.85 3.08
N LEU A 122 2.18 18.44 3.77
CA LEU A 122 0.78 18.50 3.31
C LEU A 122 0.51 19.88 2.66
N GLN A 123 -0.02 19.87 1.43
CA GLN A 123 -0.43 21.04 0.63
C GLN A 123 -1.88 20.83 0.19
N LEU A 124 -2.82 20.96 1.13
CA LEU A 124 -4.22 20.60 0.95
C LEU A 124 -5.04 21.81 0.47
N ASP A 125 -4.84 22.18 -0.79
CA ASP A 125 -5.41 23.40 -1.40
C ASP A 125 -6.78 23.18 -2.08
N ALA A 126 -7.35 21.96 -2.01
CA ALA A 126 -8.68 21.71 -2.56
C ALA A 126 -9.75 22.45 -1.74
N ALA A 127 -10.38 23.48 -2.33
CA ALA A 127 -11.47 24.22 -1.69
C ALA A 127 -12.76 23.39 -1.58
N ASN A 128 -13.00 22.46 -2.53
CA ASN A 128 -14.06 21.46 -2.46
C ASN A 128 -13.41 20.08 -2.36
N ASP A 129 -13.32 19.55 -1.17
CA ASP A 129 -12.68 18.28 -0.86
C ASP A 129 -13.67 17.16 -0.52
N LEU A 130 -14.99 17.45 -0.57
CA LEU A 130 -16.04 16.47 -0.34
C LEU A 130 -16.25 15.61 -1.59
N ILE A 131 -16.13 14.31 -1.41
CA ILE A 131 -16.41 13.31 -2.43
C ILE A 131 -17.39 12.26 -1.90
N THR A 132 -18.05 11.53 -2.81
CA THR A 132 -18.81 10.33 -2.45
C THR A 132 -17.92 9.11 -2.55
N GLY A 133 -17.78 8.36 -1.44
CA GLY A 133 -16.95 7.17 -1.43
C GLY A 133 -16.98 6.41 -0.13
N ASP A 134 -16.16 5.39 -0.05
CA ASP A 134 -15.98 4.53 1.12
C ASP A 134 -14.72 4.97 1.87
N GLU A 135 -14.91 5.54 3.06
CA GLU A 135 -13.85 6.11 3.89
C GLU A 135 -12.76 5.07 4.24
N LEU A 136 -13.15 3.82 4.54
CA LEU A 136 -12.22 2.76 4.87
C LEU A 136 -11.30 2.41 3.69
N HIS A 137 -11.90 2.30 2.50
CA HIS A 137 -11.16 2.00 1.28
C HIS A 137 -10.30 3.18 0.83
N LEU A 138 -10.78 4.41 0.96
CA LEU A 138 -10.01 5.63 0.68
C LEU A 138 -8.84 5.80 1.65
N SER A 139 -9.03 5.56 2.95
CA SER A 139 -7.94 5.52 3.94
C SER A 139 -6.87 4.52 3.53
N SER A 140 -7.28 3.32 3.09
CA SER A 140 -6.36 2.29 2.60
C SER A 140 -5.62 2.71 1.34
N VAL A 141 -6.25 3.45 0.42
CA VAL A 141 -5.62 4.02 -0.77
C VAL A 141 -4.52 4.99 -0.38
N ILE A 142 -4.83 5.97 0.48
CA ILE A 142 -3.87 6.98 0.97
C ILE A 142 -2.71 6.30 1.70
N TYR A 143 -3.02 5.38 2.62
CA TYR A 143 -2.02 4.60 3.36
C TYR A 143 -1.06 3.88 2.41
N ASN A 144 -1.57 3.18 1.37
CA ASN A 144 -0.74 2.45 0.42
C ASN A 144 0.22 3.38 -0.35
N LEU A 145 -0.22 4.58 -0.71
CA LEU A 145 0.64 5.54 -1.42
C LEU A 145 1.74 6.09 -0.51
N ILE A 146 1.40 6.49 0.72
CA ILE A 146 2.38 6.98 1.72
C ILE A 146 3.37 5.87 2.10
N ASP A 147 2.88 4.64 2.35
CA ASP A 147 3.70 3.49 2.69
C ASP A 147 4.69 3.13 1.56
N ASN A 148 4.24 3.22 0.29
CA ASN A 148 5.12 3.05 -0.86
C ASN A 148 6.16 4.16 -0.94
N ALA A 149 5.78 5.42 -0.80
CA ALA A 149 6.70 6.55 -0.79
C ALA A 149 7.78 6.39 0.30
N ASN A 150 7.39 5.98 1.51
CA ASN A 150 8.31 5.72 2.62
C ASN A 150 9.21 4.49 2.37
N LYS A 151 8.69 3.41 1.80
CA LYS A 151 9.44 2.18 1.56
C LYS A 151 10.48 2.30 0.47
N TYR A 152 10.14 2.98 -0.63
CA TYR A 152 10.97 3.09 -1.82
C TYR A 152 11.84 4.35 -1.86
N SER A 153 11.76 5.19 -0.86
CA SER A 153 12.74 6.24 -0.61
C SER A 153 13.92 5.68 0.17
N LEU A 154 15.10 6.23 -0.09
CA LEU A 154 16.31 5.97 0.67
C LEU A 154 16.20 6.61 2.07
N ASP A 155 17.30 7.02 2.66
CA ASP A 155 17.32 7.68 3.97
C ASP A 155 16.60 9.04 3.90
N GLU A 156 15.93 9.43 4.99
CA GLU A 156 15.16 10.66 5.13
C GLU A 156 14.12 10.88 4.00
N PRO A 157 13.09 10.00 3.87
CA PRO A 157 12.08 10.13 2.83
C PRO A 157 11.41 11.51 2.83
N LYS A 158 11.37 12.19 1.68
CA LYS A 158 10.59 13.41 1.49
C LYS A 158 9.33 13.08 0.72
N ILE A 159 8.19 13.26 1.37
CA ILE A 159 6.88 12.91 0.83
C ILE A 159 6.03 14.17 0.78
N ILE A 160 5.54 14.54 -0.39
CA ILE A 160 4.63 15.66 -0.55
C ILE A 160 3.26 15.10 -0.93
N ILE A 161 2.25 15.47 -0.15
CA ILE A 161 0.85 15.13 -0.43
C ILE A 161 0.12 16.42 -0.70
N SER A 162 -0.50 16.53 -1.87
CA SER A 162 -1.23 17.73 -2.24
C SER A 162 -2.62 17.42 -2.78
N THR A 163 -3.56 18.32 -2.52
CA THR A 163 -4.90 18.28 -3.10
C THR A 163 -5.21 19.58 -3.83
N ARG A 164 -5.91 19.47 -4.94
CA ARG A 164 -6.41 20.62 -5.72
C ARG A 164 -7.70 20.25 -6.44
N ASN A 165 -8.45 21.25 -6.86
CA ASN A 165 -9.63 21.04 -7.67
C ASN A 165 -9.39 21.33 -9.15
N THR A 166 -10.03 20.54 -9.98
CA THR A 166 -10.40 20.92 -11.34
C THR A 166 -11.89 21.26 -11.37
N SER A 167 -12.43 21.67 -12.50
CA SER A 167 -13.87 21.96 -12.63
C SER A 167 -14.79 20.76 -12.32
N LYS A 168 -14.28 19.52 -12.37
CA LYS A 168 -15.08 18.30 -12.25
C LYS A 168 -14.54 17.29 -11.24
N CYS A 169 -13.29 17.43 -10.84
CA CYS A 169 -12.60 16.41 -10.03
C CYS A 169 -11.79 17.05 -8.91
N LEU A 170 -11.70 16.31 -7.81
CA LEU A 170 -10.63 16.43 -6.84
C LEU A 170 -9.40 15.72 -7.39
N ILE A 171 -8.25 16.33 -7.30
CA ILE A 171 -6.95 15.73 -7.63
C ILE A 171 -6.17 15.58 -6.34
N LEU A 172 -5.78 14.34 -6.03
CA LEU A 172 -4.82 14.00 -4.98
C LEU A 172 -3.50 13.63 -5.64
N GLU A 173 -2.41 14.28 -5.23
CA GLU A 173 -1.06 13.93 -5.64
C GLU A 173 -0.25 13.46 -4.43
N VAL A 174 0.50 12.36 -4.60
CA VAL A 174 1.50 11.89 -3.63
C VAL A 174 2.82 11.76 -4.38
N ALA A 175 3.82 12.53 -3.96
CA ALA A 175 5.13 12.58 -4.58
C ALA A 175 6.22 12.22 -3.58
N ASP A 176 7.22 11.46 -4.03
CA ASP A 176 8.41 11.08 -3.29
C ASP A 176 9.69 11.35 -4.10
N GLU A 177 10.82 11.48 -3.41
CA GLU A 177 12.17 11.57 -3.97
C GLU A 177 12.91 10.23 -3.90
N GLY A 178 12.18 9.11 -4.04
CA GLY A 178 12.73 7.76 -3.93
C GLY A 178 13.48 7.28 -5.16
N ILE A 179 13.69 5.95 -5.21
CA ILE A 179 14.44 5.29 -6.29
C ILE A 179 13.81 5.44 -7.68
N GLY A 180 12.55 5.84 -7.75
CA GLY A 180 11.81 5.95 -8.99
C GLY A 180 11.74 4.66 -9.80
N MET A 181 11.25 4.78 -11.03
CA MET A 181 10.98 3.65 -11.91
C MET A 181 11.34 3.97 -13.36
N THR A 182 11.71 2.93 -14.11
CA THR A 182 11.81 3.02 -15.56
C THR A 182 10.42 3.12 -16.20
N ARG A 183 10.34 3.61 -17.44
CA ARG A 183 9.07 3.72 -18.18
C ARG A 183 8.33 2.38 -18.33
N ASP A 184 9.07 1.27 -18.48
CA ASP A 184 8.44 -0.05 -18.63
C ASP A 184 7.95 -0.61 -17.28
N GLN A 185 8.62 -0.27 -16.19
CA GLN A 185 8.16 -0.58 -14.84
C GLN A 185 6.89 0.20 -14.52
N SER A 186 6.85 1.52 -14.78
CA SER A 186 5.70 2.39 -14.52
C SER A 186 4.42 1.93 -15.23
N LYS A 187 4.52 1.31 -16.41
CA LYS A 187 3.37 0.76 -17.13
C LYS A 187 2.75 -0.46 -16.46
N ARG A 188 3.51 -1.12 -15.59
CA ARG A 188 3.14 -2.42 -15.01
C ARG A 188 2.87 -2.40 -13.53
N ILE A 189 3.13 -1.29 -12.85
CA ILE A 189 3.01 -1.22 -11.38
C ILE A 189 1.60 -1.45 -10.86
N PHE A 190 0.58 -1.30 -11.72
CA PHE A 190 -0.81 -1.59 -11.41
C PHE A 190 -1.20 -3.03 -11.75
N ASP A 191 -0.31 -3.79 -12.42
CA ASP A 191 -0.54 -5.22 -12.66
C ASP A 191 -0.54 -5.96 -11.33
N GLN A 192 -1.51 -6.85 -11.15
CA GLN A 192 -1.60 -7.69 -9.96
C GLN A 192 -0.33 -8.54 -9.78
N PHE A 193 0.18 -8.63 -8.56
CA PHE A 193 1.40 -9.35 -8.17
C PHE A 193 2.71 -8.77 -8.75
N TYR A 194 2.64 -7.69 -9.53
CA TYR A 194 3.86 -7.10 -10.07
C TYR A 194 4.65 -6.35 -9.00
N ARG A 195 5.95 -6.59 -9.00
CA ARG A 195 6.91 -5.86 -8.17
C ARG A 195 8.07 -5.40 -9.05
N VAL A 196 8.54 -4.19 -8.79
CA VAL A 196 9.77 -3.69 -9.41
C VAL A 196 10.95 -4.47 -8.83
N PRO A 197 11.78 -5.13 -9.67
CA PRO A 197 13.01 -5.74 -9.20
C PRO A 197 13.96 -4.65 -8.70
N THR A 198 14.22 -4.62 -7.39
CA THR A 198 15.02 -3.58 -6.73
C THR A 198 16.48 -3.99 -6.49
N GLY A 199 16.96 -5.07 -7.13
CA GLY A 199 18.33 -5.55 -7.00
C GLY A 199 18.70 -5.87 -5.55
N ASN A 200 19.60 -5.09 -4.96
CA ASN A 200 20.10 -5.30 -3.60
C ASN A 200 19.18 -4.78 -2.48
N LEU A 201 18.05 -4.15 -2.80
CA LEU A 201 17.02 -3.79 -1.81
C LEU A 201 16.17 -5.03 -1.48
N HIS A 202 16.81 -6.09 -0.98
CA HIS A 202 16.14 -7.34 -0.58
C HIS A 202 15.13 -7.19 0.55
N ASP A 203 15.12 -6.06 1.26
CA ASP A 203 14.31 -5.84 2.47
C ASP A 203 13.00 -5.08 2.24
N VAL A 204 12.64 -4.70 1.01
CA VAL A 204 11.35 -4.04 0.79
C VAL A 204 10.22 -5.08 0.87
N LYS A 205 9.61 -5.17 2.06
CA LYS A 205 8.49 -6.09 2.34
C LYS A 205 7.23 -5.66 1.61
N GLY A 206 6.53 -6.60 0.97
CA GLY A 206 5.23 -6.33 0.35
C GLY A 206 4.82 -7.37 -0.68
N PHE A 207 3.50 -7.46 -0.93
CA PHE A 207 2.89 -8.51 -1.75
C PHE A 207 2.73 -8.16 -3.23
N GLY A 208 3.06 -6.93 -3.64
CA GLY A 208 2.80 -6.45 -5.01
C GLY A 208 1.32 -6.26 -5.33
N LEU A 209 0.52 -5.95 -4.31
CA LEU A 209 -0.94 -5.87 -4.40
C LEU A 209 -1.47 -4.47 -4.09
N GLY A 210 -0.68 -3.64 -3.40
CA GLY A 210 -1.15 -2.34 -2.92
C GLY A 210 -1.56 -1.39 -4.04
N LEU A 211 -0.75 -1.27 -5.09
CA LEU A 211 -1.05 -0.36 -6.22
C LEU A 211 -2.15 -0.89 -7.14
N ASN A 212 -2.26 -2.22 -7.31
CA ASN A 212 -3.40 -2.81 -8.00
C ASN A 212 -4.71 -2.51 -7.24
N TYR A 213 -4.71 -2.70 -5.91
CA TYR A 213 -5.84 -2.34 -5.06
C TYR A 213 -6.22 -0.85 -5.19
N VAL A 214 -5.22 0.06 -5.14
CA VAL A 214 -5.45 1.50 -5.34
C VAL A 214 -6.12 1.76 -6.69
N HIS A 215 -5.59 1.17 -7.77
CA HIS A 215 -6.16 1.31 -9.11
C HIS A 215 -7.61 0.85 -9.18
N ASP A 216 -7.91 -0.31 -8.59
CA ASP A 216 -9.24 -0.92 -8.66
C ASP A 216 -10.28 -0.12 -7.85
N ILE A 217 -9.94 0.33 -6.63
CA ILE A 217 -10.82 1.18 -5.81
C ILE A 217 -11.12 2.50 -6.53
N ILE A 218 -10.10 3.20 -7.00
CA ILE A 218 -10.27 4.48 -7.68
C ILE A 218 -11.09 4.32 -8.97
N THR A 219 -10.87 3.24 -9.72
CA THR A 219 -11.64 2.94 -10.94
C THR A 219 -13.11 2.65 -10.62
N GLN A 220 -13.40 1.90 -9.54
CA GLN A 220 -14.79 1.63 -9.11
C GLN A 220 -15.52 2.90 -8.67
N MET A 221 -14.81 3.89 -8.15
CA MET A 221 -15.35 5.22 -7.82
C MET A 221 -15.50 6.14 -9.03
N GLY A 222 -15.25 5.65 -10.26
CA GLY A 222 -15.30 6.46 -11.48
C GLY A 222 -14.11 7.41 -11.65
N GLY A 223 -13.09 7.26 -10.81
CA GLY A 223 -11.84 8.03 -10.88
C GLY A 223 -10.79 7.43 -11.79
N SER A 224 -9.60 8.00 -11.76
CA SER A 224 -8.43 7.49 -12.46
C SER A 224 -7.16 7.74 -11.68
N ILE A 225 -6.15 6.89 -11.86
CA ILE A 225 -4.82 7.07 -11.29
C ILE A 225 -3.78 7.08 -12.41
N LYS A 226 -2.82 8.00 -12.29
CA LYS A 226 -1.66 8.11 -13.16
C LYS A 226 -0.39 8.08 -12.34
N VAL A 227 0.70 7.66 -12.97
CA VAL A 227 2.04 7.68 -12.39
C VAL A 227 2.99 8.43 -13.31
N ASN A 228 3.79 9.30 -12.71
CA ASN A 228 4.95 9.91 -13.34
C ASN A 228 6.17 9.56 -12.50
N SER A 229 7.12 8.83 -13.06
CA SER A 229 8.30 8.37 -12.34
C SER A 229 9.50 8.33 -13.27
N GLU A 230 10.64 8.72 -12.74
CA GLU A 230 11.93 8.62 -13.39
C GLU A 230 12.92 7.96 -12.43
N LYS A 231 13.70 7.02 -12.95
CA LYS A 231 14.67 6.28 -12.16
C LYS A 231 15.63 7.24 -11.46
N ASP A 232 15.86 7.01 -10.18
CA ASP A 232 16.71 7.79 -9.27
C ASP A 232 16.27 9.26 -9.07
N LYS A 233 15.02 9.61 -9.41
CA LYS A 233 14.43 10.95 -9.19
C LYS A 233 13.13 10.94 -8.38
N GLY A 234 12.57 9.74 -8.15
CA GLY A 234 11.36 9.59 -7.39
C GLY A 234 10.11 9.26 -8.22
N THR A 235 8.97 9.31 -7.54
CA THR A 235 7.69 8.95 -8.13
C THR A 235 6.61 9.93 -7.70
N LYS A 236 5.70 10.25 -8.62
CA LYS A 236 4.47 11.00 -8.36
C LYS A 236 3.27 10.21 -8.84
N PHE A 237 2.36 9.91 -7.92
CA PHE A 237 1.03 9.40 -8.22
C PHE A 237 0.04 10.56 -8.25
N GLU A 238 -0.79 10.61 -9.27
CA GLU A 238 -1.91 11.55 -9.42
C GLU A 238 -3.21 10.76 -9.49
N ILE A 239 -4.09 10.96 -8.51
CA ILE A 239 -5.44 10.40 -8.47
C ILE A 239 -6.45 11.50 -8.78
N SER A 240 -7.36 11.21 -9.71
CA SER A 240 -8.49 12.08 -10.05
C SER A 240 -9.78 11.41 -9.62
N ILE A 241 -10.55 12.03 -8.72
CA ILE A 241 -11.83 11.53 -8.22
C ILE A 241 -12.92 12.53 -8.63
N PRO A 242 -14.04 12.08 -9.24
CA PRO A 242 -15.15 12.97 -9.55
C PRO A 242 -15.70 13.65 -8.29
N LEU A 243 -15.96 14.95 -8.39
CA LEU A 243 -16.68 15.69 -7.36
C LEU A 243 -18.18 15.39 -7.44
N ASN A 244 -18.86 15.46 -6.31
CA ASN A 244 -20.31 15.41 -6.29
C ASN A 244 -20.86 16.53 -7.18
N GLN A 245 -21.67 16.20 -8.18
CA GLN A 245 -22.39 17.21 -8.94
C GLN A 245 -23.53 17.73 -8.06
N ASN A 246 -23.39 18.97 -7.60
CA ASN A 246 -24.50 19.72 -7.00
C ASN A 246 -25.53 20.09 -8.05
#